data_623d4aca6f42e44b40f61fb92b5c74c5
#
_entry.id   623d4aca6f42e44b40f61fb92b5c74c5
#
_cell.length_a   1.000
_cell.length_b   1.000
_cell.length_c   1.000
_cell.angle_alpha   90.00
_cell.angle_beta   90.00
_cell.angle_gamma   90.00
#
_symmetry.space_group_name_H-M   'P 1'
#
loop_
_entity.id
_entity.type
_entity.pdbx_description
1 polymer ?
#
loop_
_entity_poly.entity_id
_entity_poly.type
_entity_poly.pdbx_seq_one_letter_code
_entity_poly.pdbx_strand_id
1 'polypeptide(L)'
;MCIRDSYDRLSGGKPRQLHIKESIDVIEAPFKEDQNAMPAVVKETDSGRKEHLVTCAYYTVDKIDMTGCWTENYGDSFANVSILDGEGSVNGIPVSKGQHFIVPAGFGDVIFEGSLSMICSQAV
;
A
#
# COMPACT_ATOMS: atom_id res chain seq x y z
N MET A 1 -4.57 6.36 -19.18
CA MET A 1 -5.12 5.30 -20.07
C MET A 1 -5.22 4.02 -19.25
N CYS A 2 -6.38 3.43 -19.18
CA CYS A 2 -6.54 2.17 -18.47
C CYS A 2 -5.99 1.03 -19.33
N ILE A 3 -4.94 0.35 -18.88
CA ILE A 3 -4.34 -0.82 -19.57
C ILE A 3 -5.41 -1.89 -19.87
N ARG A 4 -6.43 -1.97 -19.04
CA ARG A 4 -7.57 -2.86 -19.19
C ARG A 4 -8.35 -2.64 -20.50
N ASP A 5 -8.43 -1.41 -20.98
CA ASP A 5 -9.24 -1.05 -22.16
C ASP A 5 -8.46 -1.16 -23.48
N SER A 6 -7.13 -1.21 -23.40
CA SER A 6 -6.23 -1.30 -24.56
C SER A 6 -5.55 -2.66 -24.72
N TYR A 7 -5.88 -3.64 -23.87
CA TYR A 7 -5.26 -4.96 -23.90
C TYR A 7 -6.06 -5.92 -24.79
N ASP A 8 -5.41 -6.49 -25.80
CA ASP A 8 -5.98 -7.46 -26.78
C ASP A 8 -6.31 -8.82 -26.13
N ARG A 9 -7.15 -8.80 -25.11
CA ARG A 9 -7.60 -10.02 -24.44
C ARG A 9 -8.80 -10.60 -25.16
N LEU A 10 -8.65 -11.85 -25.61
CA LEU A 10 -9.74 -12.60 -26.21
C LEU A 10 -10.65 -13.21 -25.14
N SER A 11 -11.94 -13.12 -25.34
CA SER A 11 -12.95 -13.85 -24.58
C SER A 11 -13.78 -14.67 -25.58
N GLY A 12 -13.67 -16.01 -25.50
CA GLY A 12 -14.35 -16.91 -26.44
C GLY A 12 -13.85 -16.77 -27.89
N GLY A 13 -12.58 -16.43 -28.11
CA GLY A 13 -11.97 -16.26 -29.44
C GLY A 13 -12.30 -14.95 -30.13
N LYS A 14 -13.00 -14.02 -29.48
CA LYS A 14 -13.30 -12.67 -30.00
C LYS A 14 -12.66 -11.61 -29.13
N PRO A 15 -12.24 -10.46 -29.70
CA PRO A 15 -11.79 -9.31 -28.93
C PRO A 15 -12.84 -8.90 -27.90
N ARG A 16 -12.40 -8.60 -26.69
CA ARG A 16 -13.29 -8.10 -25.63
C ARG A 16 -13.82 -6.73 -26.01
N GLN A 17 -15.10 -6.48 -25.69
CA GLN A 17 -15.69 -5.15 -25.89
C GLN A 17 -14.94 -4.11 -25.06
N LEU A 18 -14.59 -3.00 -25.71
CA LEU A 18 -14.01 -1.84 -25.04
C LEU A 18 -15.12 -1.01 -24.38
N HIS A 19 -14.94 -0.67 -23.12
CA HIS A 19 -15.86 0.17 -22.36
C HIS A 19 -15.37 1.63 -22.37
N ILE A 20 -15.26 2.22 -23.59
CA ILE A 20 -14.69 3.57 -23.78
C ILE A 20 -15.55 4.63 -23.09
N LYS A 21 -16.88 4.54 -23.23
CA LYS A 21 -17.81 5.49 -22.64
C LYS A 21 -17.73 5.47 -21.14
N GLU A 22 -17.80 4.29 -20.54
CA GLU A 22 -17.71 4.08 -19.09
C GLU A 22 -16.35 4.54 -18.55
N SER A 23 -15.27 4.35 -19.31
CA SER A 23 -13.95 4.85 -18.95
C SER A 23 -13.87 6.37 -18.96
N ILE A 24 -14.54 7.02 -19.92
CA ILE A 24 -14.62 8.49 -19.97
C ILE A 24 -15.48 9.03 -18.82
N ASP A 25 -16.59 8.38 -18.50
CA ASP A 25 -17.54 8.82 -17.49
C ASP A 25 -16.93 8.81 -16.05
N VAL A 26 -15.90 8.00 -15.81
CA VAL A 26 -15.20 7.94 -14.50
C VAL A 26 -13.98 8.85 -14.41
N ILE A 27 -13.61 9.54 -15.50
CA ILE A 27 -12.49 10.48 -15.48
C ILE A 27 -12.93 11.78 -14.82
N GLU A 28 -12.28 12.12 -13.73
CA GLU A 28 -12.44 13.41 -13.07
C GLU A 28 -11.54 14.45 -13.73
N ALA A 29 -12.16 15.43 -14.41
CA ALA A 29 -11.45 16.49 -15.12
C ALA A 29 -12.09 17.86 -14.83
N PRO A 30 -11.26 18.94 -14.69
CA PRO A 30 -9.81 18.93 -14.72
C PRO A 30 -9.20 18.24 -13.48
N PHE A 31 -8.00 17.70 -13.64
CA PHE A 31 -7.26 17.12 -12.53
C PHE A 31 -7.10 18.16 -11.41
N LYS A 32 -7.50 17.79 -10.21
CA LYS A 32 -7.26 18.58 -8.99
C LYS A 32 -6.21 17.87 -8.18
N GLU A 33 -5.13 18.57 -7.88
CA GLU A 33 -4.11 18.06 -6.98
C GLU A 33 -4.71 17.85 -5.59
N ASP A 34 -4.66 16.62 -5.10
CA ASP A 34 -5.15 16.31 -3.77
C ASP A 34 -4.14 16.80 -2.74
N GLN A 35 -4.49 17.86 -2.02
CA GLN A 35 -3.64 18.42 -0.96
C GLN A 35 -3.43 17.44 0.21
N ASN A 36 -4.25 16.39 0.30
CA ASN A 36 -4.10 15.35 1.31
C ASN A 36 -3.05 14.30 0.94
N ALA A 37 -2.52 14.32 -0.28
CA ALA A 37 -1.49 13.41 -0.76
C ALA A 37 -0.06 13.92 -0.53
N MET A 38 0.14 14.91 0.34
CA MET A 38 1.49 15.37 0.67
C MET A 38 2.14 14.45 1.71
N PRO A 39 3.31 13.86 1.41
CA PRO A 39 4.03 13.07 2.38
C PRO A 39 4.32 13.86 3.65
N ALA A 40 3.93 13.35 4.79
CA ALA A 40 4.19 13.95 6.10
C ALA A 40 4.83 12.93 7.03
N VAL A 41 5.90 13.32 7.73
CA VAL A 41 6.50 12.47 8.76
C VAL A 41 5.56 12.40 9.95
N VAL A 42 5.14 11.18 10.28
CA VAL A 42 4.20 10.92 11.38
C VAL A 42 4.95 10.44 12.63
N LYS A 43 6.01 9.66 12.41
CA LYS A 43 6.83 9.10 13.50
C LYS A 43 8.28 8.99 13.05
N GLU A 44 9.18 9.47 13.86
CA GLU A 44 10.62 9.34 13.66
C GLU A 44 11.27 8.87 14.95
N THR A 45 12.09 7.85 14.87
CA THR A 45 12.82 7.24 16.00
C THR A 45 14.24 6.90 15.54
N ASP A 46 15.10 6.53 16.47
CA ASP A 46 16.45 6.06 16.16
C ASP A 46 16.45 4.80 15.28
N SER A 47 15.34 4.05 15.29
CA SER A 47 15.16 2.81 14.51
C SER A 47 14.53 3.03 13.14
N GLY A 48 14.05 4.25 12.82
CA GLY A 48 13.44 4.48 11.52
C GLY A 48 12.46 5.63 11.47
N ARG A 49 11.79 5.73 10.33
CA ARG A 49 10.88 6.82 9.99
C ARG A 49 9.61 6.27 9.34
N LYS A 50 8.48 6.78 9.80
CA LYS A 50 7.16 6.55 9.20
C LYS A 50 6.66 7.82 8.54
N GLU A 51 6.36 7.74 7.28
CA GLU A 51 5.79 8.82 6.47
C GLU A 51 4.36 8.46 6.08
N HIS A 52 3.44 9.36 6.36
CA HIS A 52 2.09 9.29 5.84
C HIS A 52 2.08 9.77 4.39
N LEU A 53 1.61 8.93 3.46
CA LEU A 53 1.59 9.25 2.04
C LEU A 53 0.24 9.77 1.57
N VAL A 54 -0.85 9.11 1.98
CA VAL A 54 -2.21 9.48 1.57
C VAL A 54 -3.26 8.96 2.54
N THR A 55 -4.30 9.74 2.75
CA THR A 55 -5.55 9.33 3.39
C THR A 55 -6.73 9.70 2.50
N CYS A 56 -7.67 8.78 2.37
CA CYS A 56 -8.97 9.04 1.77
C CYS A 56 -10.09 8.44 2.65
N ALA A 57 -11.34 8.53 2.21
CA ALA A 57 -12.49 8.01 2.95
C ALA A 57 -12.49 6.48 3.15
N TYR A 58 -11.58 5.75 2.50
CA TYR A 58 -11.58 4.29 2.45
C TYR A 58 -10.31 3.65 3.01
N TYR A 59 -9.17 4.34 2.91
CA TYR A 59 -7.88 3.80 3.33
C TYR A 59 -6.86 4.89 3.64
N THR A 60 -5.85 4.50 4.40
CA THR A 60 -4.60 5.25 4.61
C THR A 60 -3.41 4.45 4.08
N VAL A 61 -2.39 5.16 3.62
CA VAL A 61 -1.13 4.55 3.16
C VAL A 61 0.04 5.23 3.84
N ASP A 62 0.86 4.44 4.49
CA ASP A 62 2.08 4.87 5.14
C ASP A 62 3.30 4.17 4.55
N LYS A 63 4.41 4.86 4.46
CA LYS A 63 5.72 4.30 4.17
C LYS A 63 6.53 4.23 5.45
N ILE A 64 7.18 3.10 5.68
CA ILE A 64 8.07 2.89 6.83
C ILE A 64 9.44 2.47 6.30
N ASP A 65 10.46 3.25 6.64
CA ASP A 65 11.86 2.92 6.44
C ASP A 65 12.49 2.70 7.82
N MET A 66 12.97 1.49 8.10
CA MET A 66 13.46 1.12 9.42
C MET A 66 14.74 0.31 9.38
N THR A 67 15.53 0.42 10.47
CA THR A 67 16.69 -0.43 10.76
C THR A 67 16.70 -0.75 12.25
N GLY A 68 16.73 -2.05 12.57
CA GLY A 68 16.65 -2.54 13.94
C GLY A 68 15.28 -3.13 14.27
N CYS A 69 14.55 -2.54 15.20
CA CYS A 69 13.24 -3.03 15.62
C CYS A 69 12.19 -1.90 15.52
N TRP A 70 11.04 -2.25 14.93
CA TRP A 70 9.90 -1.35 14.78
C TRP A 70 8.61 -2.06 15.12
N THR A 71 7.75 -1.43 15.90
CA THR A 71 6.46 -2.00 16.29
C THR A 71 5.32 -1.13 15.79
N GLU A 72 4.35 -1.76 15.13
CA GLU A 72 3.10 -1.17 14.69
C GLU A 72 1.90 -1.95 15.24
N ASN A 73 0.79 -1.24 15.44
CA ASN A 73 -0.49 -1.83 15.80
C ASN A 73 -1.57 -1.24 14.90
N TYR A 74 -2.26 -2.09 14.17
CA TYR A 74 -3.28 -1.68 13.21
C TYR A 74 -4.70 -1.71 13.77
N GLY A 75 -4.85 -2.03 15.07
CA GLY A 75 -6.13 -2.03 15.77
C GLY A 75 -7.11 -3.04 15.18
N ASP A 76 -8.37 -2.62 15.07
CA ASP A 76 -9.47 -3.44 14.56
C ASP A 76 -9.57 -3.48 13.04
N SER A 77 -8.64 -2.87 12.33
CA SER A 77 -8.57 -2.92 10.87
C SER A 77 -7.47 -3.85 10.39
N PHE A 78 -7.63 -4.41 9.20
CA PHE A 78 -6.55 -5.16 8.57
C PHE A 78 -5.57 -4.23 7.87
N ALA A 79 -4.34 -4.66 7.71
CA ALA A 79 -3.33 -3.94 6.95
C ALA A 79 -2.69 -4.82 5.88
N ASN A 80 -2.48 -4.25 4.69
CA ASN A 80 -1.65 -4.84 3.66
C ASN A 80 -0.25 -4.27 3.78
N VAL A 81 0.75 -5.13 3.84
CA VAL A 81 2.16 -4.75 3.93
C VAL A 81 2.90 -5.26 2.71
N SER A 82 3.67 -4.37 2.09
CA SER A 82 4.50 -4.66 0.93
C SER A 82 5.94 -4.28 1.22
N ILE A 83 6.86 -5.25 1.16
CA ILE A 83 8.29 -5.01 1.34
C ILE A 83 8.87 -4.50 0.02
N LEU A 84 9.29 -3.24 0.01
CA LEU A 84 9.86 -2.57 -1.16
C LEU A 84 11.33 -2.88 -1.33
N ASP A 85 12.06 -2.93 -0.20
CA ASP A 85 13.49 -3.20 -0.19
C ASP A 85 13.94 -3.72 1.16
N GLY A 86 15.09 -4.40 1.18
CA GLY A 86 15.70 -4.95 2.37
C GLY A 86 15.23 -6.36 2.72
N GLU A 87 15.67 -6.81 3.89
CA GLU A 87 15.36 -8.12 4.47
C GLU A 87 15.28 -8.03 6.00
N GLY A 88 14.48 -8.91 6.59
CA GLY A 88 14.26 -8.93 8.03
C GLY A 88 13.27 -9.99 8.45
N SER A 89 12.55 -9.72 9.53
CA SER A 89 11.47 -10.59 9.99
C SER A 89 10.26 -9.80 10.47
N VAL A 90 9.10 -10.44 10.44
CA VAL A 90 7.83 -9.97 11.00
C VAL A 90 7.35 -11.00 12.00
N ASN A 91 7.31 -10.65 13.29
CA ASN A 91 7.03 -11.56 14.39
C ASN A 91 7.82 -12.88 14.29
N GLY A 92 9.11 -12.80 13.93
CA GLY A 92 10.01 -13.93 13.76
C GLY A 92 9.88 -14.68 12.42
N ILE A 93 8.96 -14.30 11.55
CA ILE A 93 8.82 -14.88 10.20
C ILE A 93 9.71 -14.11 9.24
N PRO A 94 10.67 -14.75 8.55
CA PRO A 94 11.56 -14.07 7.61
C PRO A 94 10.79 -13.42 6.46
N VAL A 95 11.15 -12.18 6.12
CA VAL A 95 10.60 -11.45 4.98
C VAL A 95 11.71 -10.76 4.20
N SER A 96 11.51 -10.60 2.90
CA SER A 96 12.45 -9.97 1.99
C SER A 96 11.74 -9.15 0.91
N LYS A 97 12.50 -8.37 0.18
CA LYS A 97 12.03 -7.54 -0.92
C LYS A 97 11.09 -8.29 -1.88
N GLY A 98 9.99 -7.64 -2.24
CA GLY A 98 8.98 -8.15 -3.15
C GLY A 98 7.90 -9.03 -2.50
N GLN A 99 8.02 -9.31 -1.21
CA GLN A 99 6.97 -10.03 -0.49
C GLN A 99 5.84 -9.10 -0.06
N HIS A 100 4.64 -9.67 -0.07
CA HIS A 100 3.41 -8.99 0.34
C HIS A 100 2.64 -9.90 1.29
N PHE A 101 2.07 -9.32 2.33
CA PHE A 101 1.26 -10.07 3.29
C PHE A 101 0.17 -9.18 3.89
N ILE A 102 -0.80 -9.83 4.51
CA ILE A 102 -1.90 -9.17 5.20
C ILE A 102 -1.73 -9.41 6.71
N VAL A 103 -1.83 -8.33 7.46
CA VAL A 103 -2.00 -8.36 8.92
C VAL A 103 -3.50 -8.35 9.19
N PRO A 104 -4.07 -9.39 9.82
CA PRO A 104 -5.49 -9.44 10.12
C PRO A 104 -5.92 -8.36 11.12
N ALA A 105 -7.20 -7.97 11.07
CA ALA A 105 -7.79 -7.10 12.07
C ALA A 105 -7.67 -7.73 13.49
N GLY A 106 -7.36 -6.91 14.49
CA GLY A 106 -7.22 -7.35 15.86
C GLY A 106 -5.99 -8.25 16.12
N PHE A 107 -5.02 -8.27 15.22
CA PHE A 107 -3.81 -9.11 15.39
C PHE A 107 -2.98 -8.71 16.61
N GLY A 108 -3.05 -7.44 17.01
CA GLY A 108 -2.22 -6.86 18.06
C GLY A 108 -0.92 -6.26 17.51
N ASP A 109 0.14 -6.34 18.31
CA ASP A 109 1.42 -5.73 17.94
C ASP A 109 2.14 -6.56 16.86
N VAL A 110 2.54 -5.87 15.81
CA VAL A 110 3.35 -6.41 14.72
C VAL A 110 4.76 -5.89 14.87
N ILE A 111 5.70 -6.80 15.12
CA ILE A 111 7.11 -6.49 15.37
C ILE A 111 7.91 -6.78 14.10
N PHE A 112 8.49 -5.73 13.54
CA PHE A 112 9.40 -5.81 12.42
C PHE A 112 10.83 -5.72 12.93
N GLU A 113 11.71 -6.59 12.43
CA GLU A 113 13.13 -6.60 12.79
C GLU A 113 13.98 -6.71 11.51
N GLY A 114 15.12 -6.01 11.49
CA GLY A 114 16.06 -6.01 10.37
C GLY A 114 16.17 -4.64 9.71
N SER A 115 16.43 -4.61 8.42
CA SER A 115 16.50 -3.37 7.63
C SER A 115 15.48 -3.48 6.49
N LEU A 116 14.38 -2.74 6.63
CA LEU A 116 13.22 -2.86 5.76
C LEU A 116 12.72 -1.49 5.31
N SER A 117 12.40 -1.40 4.01
CA SER A 117 11.56 -0.34 3.46
C SER A 117 10.23 -0.96 3.04
N MET A 118 9.13 -0.46 3.55
CA MET A 118 7.82 -1.06 3.31
C MET A 118 6.72 -0.02 3.16
N ILE A 119 5.67 -0.41 2.45
CA ILE A 119 4.40 0.33 2.39
C ILE A 119 3.34 -0.47 3.12
N CYS A 120 2.64 0.22 4.00
CA CYS A 120 1.50 -0.30 4.75
C CYS A 120 0.24 0.45 4.32
N SER A 121 -0.78 -0.26 3.87
CA SER A 121 -2.10 0.31 3.63
C SER A 121 -3.12 -0.32 4.55
N GLN A 122 -3.94 0.52 5.17
CA GLN A 122 -4.94 0.14 6.17
C GLN A 122 -6.30 0.67 5.75
N ALA A 123 -7.36 -0.13 5.88
CA ALA A 123 -8.73 0.35 5.73
C ALA A 123 -9.09 1.29 6.88
N VAL A 124 -9.87 2.32 6.58
CA VAL A 124 -10.38 3.32 7.55
C VAL A 124 -11.73 2.87 8.07
#